data_58967dac20ed5e7b7c2c1c8e6f69ba43
#
_entry.id   58967dac20ed5e7b7c2c1c8e6f69ba43
#
_cell.length_a   1.000
_cell.length_b   1.000
_cell.length_c   1.000
_cell.angle_alpha   90.00
_cell.angle_beta   90.00
_cell.angle_gamma   90.00
#
_symmetry.space_group_name_H-M   'P 1'
#
loop_
_entity.id
_entity.type
_entity.pdbx_description
1 polymer ?
#
loop_
_entity_poly.entity_id
_entity_poly.type
_entity_poly.pdbx_seq_one_letter_code
_entity_poly.pdbx_strand_id
1 'polypeptide(L)'
;MREVIKHLKANIGEFVICGSLALYLHDLIPDYNKEEIDIIVDKNISIDGYRRHTSNRFNAQGWFGKYNNVYIDVYNKQLPDYNKVVIDGLVMRIKTYQALKTHYLSLDIDKMNGHERFKNKLLTRVALFK
;
A
#
# COMPACT_ATOMS: atom_id res chain seq x y z
N MET A 1 -13.31 -1.66 -6.25
CA MET A 1 -12.06 -0.85 -6.10
C MET A 1 -12.09 0.47 -6.87
N ARG A 2 -12.75 0.52 -8.03
CA ARG A 2 -12.85 1.76 -8.83
C ARG A 2 -13.37 2.97 -8.02
N GLU A 3 -14.45 2.81 -7.28
CA GLU A 3 -15.03 3.91 -6.49
C GLU A 3 -14.11 4.37 -5.37
N VAL A 4 -13.35 3.45 -4.79
CA VAL A 4 -12.34 3.76 -3.77
C VAL A 4 -11.22 4.61 -4.38
N ILE A 5 -10.72 4.22 -5.54
CA ILE A 5 -9.67 4.97 -6.24
C ILE A 5 -10.16 6.39 -6.61
N LYS A 6 -11.39 6.51 -7.10
CA LYS A 6 -11.99 7.83 -7.39
C LYS A 6 -12.07 8.71 -6.14
N HIS A 7 -12.53 8.13 -5.04
CA HIS A 7 -12.60 8.82 -3.74
C HIS A 7 -11.22 9.33 -3.30
N LEU A 8 -10.21 8.48 -3.39
CA LEU A 8 -8.85 8.84 -3.01
C LEU A 8 -8.27 9.93 -3.92
N LYS A 9 -8.47 9.83 -5.22
CA LYS A 9 -8.02 10.88 -6.16
C LYS A 9 -8.68 12.22 -5.89
N ALA A 10 -9.98 12.23 -5.58
CA ALA A 10 -10.72 13.46 -5.29
C ALA A 10 -10.29 14.13 -3.98
N ASN A 11 -9.93 13.34 -2.96
CA ASN A 11 -9.67 13.84 -1.62
C ASN A 11 -8.19 13.95 -1.26
N ILE A 12 -7.33 13.18 -1.89
CA ILE A 12 -5.89 13.16 -1.61
C ILE A 12 -5.08 13.77 -2.76
N GLY A 13 -5.51 13.53 -4.00
CA GLY A 13 -4.76 13.91 -5.18
C GLY A 13 -3.80 12.78 -5.60
N GLU A 14 -2.51 13.07 -5.68
CA GLU A 14 -1.51 12.10 -6.13
C GLU A 14 -1.08 11.16 -5.01
N PHE A 15 -1.05 9.87 -5.32
CA PHE A 15 -0.57 8.83 -4.43
C PHE A 15 -0.02 7.65 -5.25
N VAL A 16 0.77 6.79 -4.59
CA VAL A 16 1.31 5.57 -5.19
C VAL A 16 0.73 4.36 -4.46
N ILE A 17 0.16 3.43 -5.21
CA ILE A 17 -0.38 2.18 -4.67
C ILE A 17 0.78 1.24 -4.34
N CYS A 18 0.75 0.67 -3.14
CA CYS A 18 1.70 -0.35 -2.68
C CYS A 18 0.94 -1.56 -2.11
N GLY A 19 1.62 -2.42 -1.37
CA GLY A 19 1.00 -3.57 -0.73
C GLY A 19 0.45 -4.61 -1.70
N SER A 20 -0.59 -5.34 -1.29
CA SER A 20 -1.09 -6.48 -2.05
C SER A 20 -1.63 -6.11 -3.44
N LEU A 21 -2.28 -4.97 -3.56
CA LEU A 21 -2.80 -4.54 -4.87
C LEU A 21 -1.66 -4.30 -5.86
N ALA A 22 -0.57 -3.68 -5.42
CA ALA A 22 0.61 -3.48 -6.29
C ALA A 22 1.24 -4.82 -6.70
N LEU A 23 1.38 -5.75 -5.76
CA LEU A 23 1.88 -7.10 -6.07
C LEU A 23 1.00 -7.82 -7.10
N TYR A 24 -0.31 -7.73 -6.93
CA TYR A 24 -1.27 -8.31 -7.84
C TYR A 24 -1.18 -7.70 -9.25
N LEU A 25 -1.06 -6.37 -9.34
CA LEU A 25 -0.97 -5.67 -10.62
C LEU A 25 0.36 -5.94 -11.35
N HIS A 26 1.38 -6.42 -10.65
CA HIS A 26 2.63 -6.92 -11.24
C HIS A 26 2.62 -8.43 -11.50
N ASP A 27 1.47 -9.08 -11.37
CA ASP A 27 1.31 -10.53 -11.55
C ASP A 27 2.17 -11.38 -10.61
N LEU A 28 2.50 -10.84 -9.44
CA LEU A 28 3.33 -11.52 -8.45
C LEU A 28 2.53 -12.40 -7.49
N ILE A 29 1.26 -12.11 -7.32
CA ILE A 29 0.30 -12.90 -6.53
C ILE A 29 -0.98 -13.09 -7.34
N PRO A 30 -1.70 -14.21 -7.14
CA PRO A 30 -2.88 -14.54 -7.96
C PRO A 30 -4.12 -13.72 -7.60
N ASP A 31 -4.17 -13.16 -6.40
CA ASP A 31 -5.29 -12.35 -5.94
C ASP A 31 -4.80 -11.38 -4.87
N TYR A 32 -5.62 -10.37 -4.55
CA TYR A 32 -5.32 -9.39 -3.51
C TYR A 32 -6.51 -9.25 -2.56
N ASN A 33 -6.25 -8.69 -1.37
CA ASN A 33 -7.31 -8.41 -0.41
C ASN A 33 -8.14 -7.21 -0.88
N LYS A 34 -9.36 -7.49 -1.33
CA LYS A 34 -10.29 -6.47 -1.86
C LYS A 34 -10.91 -5.59 -0.78
N GLU A 35 -10.66 -5.90 0.49
CA GLU A 35 -11.17 -5.14 1.62
C GLU A 35 -10.17 -4.09 2.12
N GLU A 36 -8.99 -4.02 1.52
CA GLU A 36 -8.00 -3.01 1.90
C GLU A 36 -7.18 -2.52 0.72
N ILE A 37 -6.67 -1.31 0.86
CA ILE A 37 -5.70 -0.72 -0.07
C ILE A 37 -4.64 0.03 0.72
N ASP A 38 -3.39 -0.12 0.31
CA ASP A 38 -2.24 0.58 0.89
C ASP A 38 -1.72 1.59 -0.12
N ILE A 39 -1.58 2.84 0.31
CA ILE A 39 -1.08 3.91 -0.54
C ILE A 39 -0.01 4.73 0.17
N ILE A 40 0.84 5.36 -0.62
CA ILE A 40 1.89 6.25 -0.13
C ILE A 40 1.61 7.66 -0.65
N VAL A 41 1.71 8.63 0.26
CA VAL A 41 1.65 10.06 -0.04
C VAL A 41 2.88 10.74 0.57
N ASP A 42 3.31 11.84 0.01
CA ASP A 42 4.44 12.62 0.52
C ASP A 42 4.01 13.95 1.15
N LYS A 43 2.79 13.99 1.64
CA LYS A 43 2.18 15.19 2.23
C LYS A 43 1.24 14.82 3.37
N ASN A 44 0.88 15.78 4.19
CA ASN A 44 -0.18 15.61 5.17
C ASN A 44 -1.54 15.59 4.47
N ILE A 45 -2.40 14.70 4.94
CA ILE A 45 -3.78 14.62 4.46
C ILE A 45 -4.75 14.99 5.59
N SER A 46 -5.93 15.48 5.21
CA SER A 46 -7.02 15.75 6.13
C SER A 46 -8.31 15.30 5.47
N ILE A 47 -8.81 14.15 5.89
CA ILE A 47 -10.07 13.59 5.42
C ILE A 47 -10.89 13.22 6.64
N ASP A 48 -12.17 13.63 6.65
CA ASP A 48 -13.08 13.29 7.73
C ASP A 48 -13.18 11.77 7.91
N GLY A 49 -13.09 11.33 9.17
CA GLY A 49 -13.16 9.92 9.52
C GLY A 49 -11.84 9.17 9.44
N TYR A 50 -10.77 9.78 8.88
CA TYR A 50 -9.45 9.17 8.89
C TYR A 50 -8.73 9.50 10.18
N ARG A 51 -8.13 8.48 10.80
CA ARG A 51 -7.37 8.62 12.03
C ARG A 51 -5.88 8.54 11.75
N ARG A 52 -5.13 9.40 12.43
CA ARG A 52 -3.68 9.38 12.36
C ARG A 52 -3.12 8.19 13.12
N HIS A 53 -2.13 7.51 12.54
CA HIS A 53 -1.44 6.42 13.21
C HIS A 53 0.05 6.41 12.87
N THR A 54 0.82 5.70 13.69
CA THR A 54 2.24 5.46 13.46
C THR A 54 2.44 3.95 13.28
N SER A 55 3.00 3.56 12.15
CA SER A 55 3.37 2.17 11.91
C SER A 55 4.79 1.92 12.42
N ASN A 56 4.92 1.21 13.54
CA ASN A 56 6.22 0.79 14.04
C ASN A 56 6.87 -0.27 13.15
N ARG A 57 6.06 -0.98 12.36
CA ARG A 57 6.53 -2.05 11.46
C ARG A 57 7.32 -1.49 10.29
N PHE A 58 6.86 -0.37 9.75
CA PHE A 58 7.43 0.23 8.54
C PHE A 58 8.09 1.59 8.81
N ASN A 59 8.23 1.96 10.09
CA ASN A 59 8.79 3.22 10.52
C ASN A 59 8.18 4.41 9.75
N ALA A 60 6.86 4.41 9.63
CA ALA A 60 6.14 5.40 8.88
C ALA A 60 4.95 5.94 9.67
N GLN A 61 4.70 7.22 9.55
CA GLN A 61 3.46 7.84 10.00
C GLN A 61 2.43 7.77 8.88
N GLY A 62 1.16 7.87 9.25
CA GLY A 62 0.12 7.85 8.24
C GLY A 62 -1.27 8.02 8.82
N TRP A 63 -2.23 7.59 8.04
CA TRP A 63 -3.64 7.69 8.37
C TRP A 63 -4.36 6.39 8.01
N PHE A 64 -5.42 6.11 8.72
CA PHE A 64 -6.25 4.94 8.52
C PHE A 64 -7.70 5.36 8.41
N GLY A 65 -8.37 4.91 7.38
CA GLY A 65 -9.78 5.19 7.15
C GLY A 65 -10.50 4.05 6.45
N LYS A 66 -11.77 4.29 6.15
CA LYS A 66 -12.62 3.31 5.48
C LYS A 66 -13.56 4.01 4.52
N TYR A 67 -13.71 3.45 3.33
CA TYR A 67 -14.66 3.93 2.33
C TYR A 67 -15.21 2.73 1.54
N ASN A 68 -16.55 2.66 1.39
CA ASN A 68 -17.23 1.55 0.68
C ASN A 68 -16.77 0.16 1.17
N ASN A 69 -16.68 -0.02 2.49
CA ASN A 69 -16.22 -1.25 3.14
C ASN A 69 -14.77 -1.64 2.80
N VAL A 70 -13.99 -0.72 2.24
CA VAL A 70 -12.56 -0.92 2.00
C VAL A 70 -11.77 -0.12 3.02
N TYR A 71 -10.87 -0.79 3.75
CA TYR A 71 -9.93 -0.15 4.65
C TYR A 71 -8.80 0.49 3.84
N ILE A 72 -8.43 1.69 4.23
CA ILE A 72 -7.44 2.48 3.50
C ILE A 72 -6.31 2.82 4.46
N ASP A 73 -5.12 2.27 4.19
CA ASP A 73 -3.90 2.59 4.89
C ASP A 73 -3.10 3.59 4.07
N VAL A 74 -2.86 4.76 4.65
CA VAL A 74 -2.09 5.83 4.01
C VAL A 74 -0.78 6.01 4.74
N TYR A 75 0.34 5.82 4.05
CA TYR A 75 1.68 6.01 4.60
C TYR A 75 2.25 7.34 4.11
N ASN A 76 2.71 8.17 5.03
CA ASN A 76 3.35 9.45 4.70
C ASN A 76 4.87 9.26 4.65
N LYS A 77 5.39 9.22 3.46
CA LYS A 77 6.84 9.13 3.21
C LYS A 77 7.16 9.51 1.77
N GLN A 78 8.43 9.62 1.44
CA GLN A 78 8.86 9.91 0.08
C GLN A 78 8.21 8.95 -0.91
N LEU A 79 7.69 9.48 -2.02
CA LEU A 79 7.09 8.64 -3.06
C LEU A 79 8.15 7.72 -3.67
N PRO A 80 7.87 6.42 -3.76
CA PRO A 80 8.75 5.49 -4.45
C PRO A 80 8.63 5.66 -5.97
N ASP A 81 9.53 5.05 -6.70
CA ASP A 81 9.38 4.92 -8.14
C ASP A 81 8.09 4.19 -8.48
N TYR A 82 7.41 4.65 -9.51
CA TYR A 82 6.10 4.11 -9.88
C TYR A 82 5.94 3.99 -11.39
N ASN A 83 5.06 3.08 -11.79
CA ASN A 83 4.54 2.98 -13.15
C ASN A 83 3.12 3.53 -13.18
N LYS A 84 2.72 4.10 -14.31
CA LYS A 84 1.33 4.45 -14.56
C LYS A 84 0.64 3.30 -15.27
N VAL A 85 -0.50 2.87 -14.75
CA VAL A 85 -1.34 1.83 -15.35
C VAL A 85 -2.76 2.34 -15.48
N VAL A 86 -3.49 1.85 -16.47
CA VAL A 86 -4.90 2.18 -16.65
C VAL A 86 -5.73 0.94 -16.31
N ILE A 87 -6.61 1.07 -15.30
CA ILE A 87 -7.50 -0.01 -14.87
C ILE A 87 -8.91 0.59 -14.77
N ASP A 88 -9.86 -0.05 -15.44
CA ASP A 88 -11.26 0.42 -15.49
C ASP A 88 -11.38 1.89 -15.88
N GLY A 89 -10.54 2.34 -16.81
CA GLY A 89 -10.53 3.71 -17.30
C GLY A 89 -9.87 4.73 -16.37
N LEU A 90 -9.32 4.29 -15.24
CA LEU A 90 -8.62 5.16 -14.30
C LEU A 90 -7.12 4.98 -14.42
N VAL A 91 -6.41 6.11 -14.49
CA VAL A 91 -4.94 6.12 -14.41
C VAL A 91 -4.52 5.99 -12.96
N MET A 92 -3.74 4.97 -12.66
CA MET A 92 -3.20 4.71 -11.33
C MET A 92 -1.69 4.65 -11.37
N ARG A 93 -1.07 5.10 -10.27
CA ARG A 93 0.37 4.96 -10.05
C ARG A 93 0.59 3.79 -9.12
N ILE A 94 1.37 2.80 -9.57
CA ILE A 94 1.73 1.65 -8.75
C ILE A 94 3.23 1.59 -8.55
N LYS A 95 3.66 1.16 -7.37
CA LYS A 95 5.06 0.94 -7.06
C LYS A 95 5.69 0.06 -8.13
N THR A 96 6.89 0.41 -8.61
CA THR A 96 7.59 -0.43 -9.61
C THR A 96 7.95 -1.78 -8.99
N TYR A 97 8.18 -2.77 -9.85
CA TYR A 97 8.70 -4.07 -9.41
C TYR A 97 9.99 -3.90 -8.60
N GLN A 98 10.92 -3.08 -9.07
CA GLN A 98 12.19 -2.86 -8.38
C GLN A 98 11.99 -2.20 -7.01
N ALA A 99 11.07 -1.23 -6.90
CA ALA A 99 10.76 -0.60 -5.62
C ALA A 99 10.11 -1.57 -4.64
N LEU A 100 9.21 -2.44 -5.11
CA LEU A 100 8.63 -3.51 -4.29
C LEU A 100 9.71 -4.48 -3.81
N LYS A 101 10.58 -4.92 -4.70
CA LYS A 101 11.70 -5.81 -4.38
C LYS A 101 12.59 -5.22 -3.31
N THR A 102 13.03 -3.98 -3.50
CA THR A 102 13.88 -3.27 -2.53
C THR A 102 13.21 -3.19 -1.16
N HIS A 103 11.92 -2.84 -1.14
CA HIS A 103 11.16 -2.75 0.11
C HIS A 103 11.12 -4.11 0.84
N TYR A 104 10.65 -5.16 0.17
CA TYR A 104 10.47 -6.45 0.83
C TYR A 104 11.80 -7.09 1.24
N LEU A 105 12.84 -6.97 0.43
CA LEU A 105 14.15 -7.51 0.79
C LEU A 105 14.85 -6.73 1.89
N SER A 106 14.44 -5.49 2.16
CA SER A 106 15.00 -4.67 3.25
C SER A 106 14.36 -4.95 4.61
N LEU A 107 13.25 -5.69 4.67
CA LEU A 107 12.53 -5.93 5.92
C LEU A 107 13.30 -6.89 6.83
N ASP A 108 13.46 -6.48 8.09
CA ASP A 108 13.95 -7.37 9.15
C ASP A 108 12.76 -7.94 9.90
N ILE A 109 12.20 -9.02 9.37
CA ILE A 109 10.94 -9.60 9.84
C ILE A 109 11.07 -10.12 11.27
N ASP A 110 12.23 -10.64 11.66
CA ASP A 110 12.43 -11.17 13.00
C ASP A 110 12.35 -10.09 14.08
N LYS A 111 12.70 -8.85 13.73
CA LYS A 111 12.65 -7.69 14.65
C LYS A 111 11.33 -6.94 14.61
N MET A 112 10.41 -7.32 13.72
CA MET A 112 9.13 -6.62 13.58
C MET A 112 8.16 -7.01 14.66
N ASN A 113 7.40 -6.03 15.15
CA ASN A 113 6.26 -6.28 16.01
C ASN A 113 5.12 -6.87 15.17
N GLY A 114 4.46 -7.88 15.72
CA GLY A 114 3.34 -8.53 15.06
C GLY A 114 3.27 -10.00 15.43
N HIS A 115 2.11 -10.59 15.22
CA HIS A 115 1.95 -12.02 15.46
C HIS A 115 2.52 -12.85 14.29
N GLU A 116 2.68 -14.13 14.54
CA GLU A 116 3.32 -15.08 13.65
C GLU A 116 2.67 -15.13 12.26
N ARG A 117 1.33 -15.09 12.21
CA ARG A 117 0.58 -15.12 10.95
C ARG A 117 0.96 -13.97 10.03
N PHE A 118 1.13 -12.77 10.59
CA PHE A 118 1.57 -11.59 9.84
C PHE A 118 3.00 -11.74 9.35
N LYS A 119 3.90 -12.23 10.22
CA LYS A 119 5.31 -12.47 9.85
C LYS A 119 5.43 -13.51 8.75
N ASN A 120 4.66 -14.58 8.80
CA ASN A 120 4.63 -15.62 7.77
C ASN A 120 4.14 -15.06 6.42
N LYS A 121 3.15 -14.20 6.43
CA LYS A 121 2.69 -13.50 5.24
C LYS A 121 3.81 -12.68 4.61
N LEU A 122 4.57 -11.93 5.41
CA LEU A 122 5.70 -11.14 4.92
C LEU A 122 6.82 -12.03 4.38
N LEU A 123 7.14 -13.14 5.03
CA LEU A 123 8.15 -14.09 4.55
C LEU A 123 7.76 -14.67 3.19
N THR A 124 6.49 -15.01 3.00
CA THR A 124 5.97 -15.48 1.70
C THR A 124 6.17 -14.42 0.62
N ARG A 125 5.93 -13.16 0.93
CA ARG A 125 6.11 -12.06 -0.01
C ARG A 125 7.57 -11.77 -0.33
N VAL A 126 8.44 -11.82 0.68
CA VAL A 126 9.89 -11.69 0.47
C VAL A 126 10.39 -12.77 -0.50
N ALA A 127 9.89 -13.99 -0.37
CA ALA A 127 10.28 -15.10 -1.23
C ALA A 127 9.95 -14.87 -2.71
N LEU A 128 8.98 -14.01 -3.04
CA LEU A 128 8.64 -13.66 -4.43
C LEU A 128 9.80 -12.97 -5.17
N PHE A 129 10.71 -12.36 -4.43
CA PHE A 129 11.80 -11.55 -4.97
C PHE A 129 13.19 -12.21 -4.85
N LYS A 130 13.24 -13.41 -4.32
CA LYS A 130 14.50 -14.16 -4.15
C LYS A 130 14.80 -15.08 -5.31
#